data_ef55077d6a77ff0eac52ce078223b6e8
#
_entry.id   ef55077d6a77ff0eac52ce078223b6e8
#
_cell.length_a   1.000
_cell.length_b   1.000
_cell.length_c   1.000
_cell.angle_alpha   90.00
_cell.angle_beta   90.00
_cell.angle_gamma   90.00
#
_symmetry.space_group_name_H-M   'P 1'
#
loop_
_entity.id
_entity.type
_entity.pdbx_description
1 polymer ?
#
loop_
_entity_poly.entity_id
_entity_poly.type
_entity_poly.pdbx_seq_one_letter_code
_entity_poly.pdbx_strand_id
1 'polypeptide(L)'
;MTTVAGVDIGNATTEVAVLAGGRLLGTGRLPTRGRKGSAESVHGAAALVRRAERRLDVQVTEASIAPLRAVDTATLAVPALPPRTGRLRVLAAGVPTPGGAGTCIGRPLTLAGECPAPGGARVVLVPPGLGYAAAASQVRRLLDAGVPVGAVLAAGDEGVLIANRLGAPVPVLDQVDIAAAGACPLLAVEVRPPGQPLTMLTDPVALGAALRLDDGEAADAVTLSRLLLDYSNAVIGLATAGQDDAMGQAGAEPWVVADGHCIPLRTACAELAGWPPGRVSALGTAAGETPVDDLFALDLARVADIATARQGSTGRTVLAASLHRSGAGLDHAALLGELLGRPVHCLISEPAAARLGAQTSPGARADAVVVDVGAGTIDVIAPDGEVVAAGAGDLLTAAVAELLGLPRAAADWVKRGPSLRITGSQQFEAEDGSRGFLDRPAAAAALGMLAAPGPAGLLPFDRRNSPAEWRAIRLRLKQAVFAANLLRAVGPAGPPPGRQVLIVGGPAGDDELLGVLLRALPDGVTAGRGNVGGTLPGRPAGHRYAAALGLALALAAVAGR
;
A
#
# COMPACT_ATOMS: atom_id res chain seq x y z
N MET A 1 32.19 -20.44 -28.86
CA MET A 1 31.25 -20.85 -27.79
C MET A 1 30.08 -19.87 -27.82
N THR A 2 28.85 -20.35 -27.88
CA THR A 2 27.66 -19.50 -27.86
C THR A 2 27.50 -18.85 -26.48
N THR A 3 27.39 -17.55 -26.44
CA THR A 3 27.16 -16.79 -25.21
C THR A 3 25.70 -16.36 -25.18
N VAL A 4 24.94 -16.81 -24.19
CA VAL A 4 23.51 -16.56 -24.10
C VAL A 4 23.17 -15.72 -22.86
N ALA A 5 22.09 -14.92 -22.96
CA ALA A 5 21.56 -14.17 -21.84
C ALA A 5 20.10 -14.55 -21.55
N GLY A 6 19.79 -14.76 -20.29
CA GLY A 6 18.41 -14.79 -19.81
C GLY A 6 18.06 -13.44 -19.19
N VAL A 7 16.94 -12.87 -19.59
CA VAL A 7 16.48 -11.54 -19.18
C VAL A 7 15.15 -11.66 -18.48
N ASP A 8 15.11 -11.34 -17.21
CA ASP A 8 13.91 -11.27 -16.40
C ASP A 8 13.50 -9.81 -16.18
N ILE A 9 12.31 -9.44 -16.62
CA ILE A 9 11.73 -8.11 -16.40
C ILE A 9 10.66 -8.24 -15.31
N GLY A 10 11.06 -8.01 -14.06
CA GLY A 10 10.13 -8.00 -12.93
C GLY A 10 9.40 -6.65 -12.77
N ASN A 11 8.43 -6.59 -11.85
CA ASN A 11 7.70 -5.36 -11.54
C ASN A 11 8.63 -4.22 -11.02
N ALA A 12 9.56 -4.54 -10.14
CA ALA A 12 10.44 -3.56 -9.52
C ALA A 12 11.86 -3.55 -10.10
N THR A 13 12.38 -4.71 -10.51
CA THR A 13 13.76 -4.86 -11.02
C THR A 13 13.80 -5.69 -12.28
N THR A 14 14.68 -5.32 -13.19
CA THR A 14 15.06 -6.11 -14.36
C THR A 14 16.42 -6.74 -14.11
N GLU A 15 16.55 -8.03 -14.41
CA GLU A 15 17.70 -8.86 -14.08
C GLU A 15 18.20 -9.59 -15.32
N VAL A 16 19.51 -9.82 -15.39
CA VAL A 16 20.14 -10.59 -16.47
C VAL A 16 21.15 -11.58 -15.91
N ALA A 17 21.18 -12.78 -16.47
CA ALA A 17 22.23 -13.76 -16.26
C ALA A 17 22.86 -14.12 -17.61
N VAL A 18 24.21 -14.17 -17.68
CA VAL A 18 24.97 -14.47 -18.89
C VAL A 18 25.74 -15.79 -18.73
N LEU A 19 25.49 -16.70 -19.66
CA LEU A 19 26.12 -18.03 -19.70
C LEU A 19 26.96 -18.19 -20.97
N ALA A 20 28.06 -18.87 -20.86
CA ALA A 20 28.85 -19.40 -22.01
C ALA A 20 29.39 -20.80 -21.70
N GLY A 21 29.13 -21.76 -22.59
CA GLY A 21 29.60 -23.14 -22.43
C GLY A 21 29.18 -23.79 -21.10
N GLY A 22 27.96 -23.53 -20.63
CA GLY A 22 27.44 -24.03 -19.35
C GLY A 22 28.01 -23.34 -18.11
N ARG A 23 28.85 -22.31 -18.26
CA ARG A 23 29.45 -21.54 -17.18
C ARG A 23 28.69 -20.23 -16.99
N LEU A 24 28.35 -19.89 -15.73
CA LEU A 24 27.83 -18.58 -15.39
C LEU A 24 28.96 -17.55 -15.39
N LEU A 25 28.94 -16.62 -16.37
CA LEU A 25 29.90 -15.55 -16.49
C LEU A 25 29.63 -14.39 -15.54
N GLY A 26 28.34 -14.06 -15.34
CA GLY A 26 27.94 -13.02 -14.43
C GLY A 26 26.47 -12.67 -14.53
N THR A 27 26.06 -11.78 -13.64
CA THR A 27 24.67 -11.29 -13.52
C THR A 27 24.64 -9.78 -13.50
N GLY A 28 23.50 -9.18 -13.82
CA GLY A 28 23.29 -7.75 -13.75
C GLY A 28 21.87 -7.41 -13.29
N ARG A 29 21.69 -6.19 -12.74
CA ARG A 29 20.41 -5.71 -12.26
C ARG A 29 20.27 -4.20 -12.41
N LEU A 30 19.05 -3.76 -12.75
CA LEU A 30 18.62 -2.36 -12.73
C LEU A 30 17.19 -2.28 -12.21
N PRO A 31 16.73 -1.14 -11.67
CA PRO A 31 15.31 -0.88 -11.50
C PRO A 31 14.59 -1.00 -12.85
N THR A 32 13.41 -1.64 -12.87
CA THR A 32 12.58 -1.71 -14.07
C THR A 32 12.13 -0.30 -14.45
N ARG A 33 12.29 0.06 -15.73
CA ARG A 33 11.85 1.33 -16.26
C ARG A 33 10.38 1.25 -16.67
N GLY A 34 9.60 2.23 -16.25
CA GLY A 34 8.16 2.23 -16.52
C GLY A 34 7.43 1.02 -15.90
N ARG A 35 6.29 0.67 -16.45
CA ARG A 35 5.49 -0.49 -16.02
C ARG A 35 6.02 -1.77 -16.65
N LYS A 36 6.04 -2.90 -15.91
CA LYS A 36 6.36 -4.23 -16.48
C LYS A 36 5.49 -4.48 -17.73
N GLY A 37 6.13 -4.86 -18.83
CA GLY A 37 5.46 -5.06 -20.12
C GLY A 37 5.28 -3.81 -20.99
N SER A 38 5.72 -2.63 -20.54
CA SER A 38 5.79 -1.44 -21.39
C SER A 38 7.03 -1.47 -22.30
N ALA A 39 7.02 -0.73 -23.40
CA ALA A 39 8.19 -0.54 -24.24
C ALA A 39 9.41 -0.01 -23.46
N GLU A 40 9.18 0.88 -22.48
CA GLU A 40 10.23 1.43 -21.61
C GLU A 40 10.92 0.33 -20.78
N SER A 41 10.16 -0.67 -20.30
CA SER A 41 10.74 -1.79 -19.56
C SER A 41 11.65 -2.63 -20.44
N VAL A 42 11.29 -2.84 -21.70
CA VAL A 42 12.11 -3.57 -22.69
C VAL A 42 13.37 -2.77 -23.08
N HIS A 43 13.26 -1.45 -23.26
CA HIS A 43 14.42 -0.57 -23.46
C HIS A 43 15.39 -0.63 -22.26
N GLY A 44 14.84 -0.67 -21.04
CA GLY A 44 15.63 -0.87 -19.82
C GLY A 44 16.39 -2.20 -19.82
N ALA A 45 15.73 -3.28 -20.25
CA ALA A 45 16.32 -4.60 -20.37
C ALA A 45 17.44 -4.64 -21.41
N ALA A 46 17.24 -4.07 -22.60
CA ALA A 46 18.27 -3.95 -23.62
C ALA A 46 19.51 -3.19 -23.11
N ALA A 47 19.30 -2.08 -22.40
CA ALA A 47 20.41 -1.33 -21.79
C ALA A 47 21.17 -2.15 -20.73
N LEU A 48 20.48 -2.99 -19.96
CA LEU A 48 21.09 -3.87 -18.97
C LEU A 48 21.94 -4.97 -19.64
N VAL A 49 21.43 -5.61 -20.69
CA VAL A 49 22.20 -6.61 -21.47
C VAL A 49 23.50 -6.00 -21.99
N ARG A 50 23.44 -4.83 -22.68
CA ARG A 50 24.62 -4.13 -23.18
C ARG A 50 25.59 -3.72 -22.05
N ARG A 51 25.08 -3.36 -20.89
CA ARG A 51 25.93 -3.08 -19.72
C ARG A 51 26.63 -4.35 -19.20
N ALA A 52 25.93 -5.49 -19.19
CA ALA A 52 26.50 -6.76 -18.80
C ALA A 52 27.60 -7.19 -19.77
N GLU A 53 27.39 -7.05 -21.09
CA GLU A 53 28.39 -7.32 -22.13
C GLU A 53 29.68 -6.52 -21.90
N ARG A 54 29.55 -5.19 -21.73
CA ARG A 54 30.72 -4.33 -21.48
C ARG A 54 31.46 -4.70 -20.19
N ARG A 55 30.74 -5.05 -19.13
CA ARG A 55 31.35 -5.38 -17.83
C ARG A 55 32.05 -6.74 -17.85
N LEU A 56 31.51 -7.69 -18.61
CA LEU A 56 32.05 -9.05 -18.70
C LEU A 56 33.01 -9.23 -19.85
N ASP A 57 33.18 -8.23 -20.70
CA ASP A 57 33.96 -8.23 -21.93
C ASP A 57 33.57 -9.42 -22.84
N VAL A 58 32.27 -9.57 -23.08
CA VAL A 58 31.71 -10.64 -23.93
C VAL A 58 30.61 -10.05 -24.84
N GLN A 59 30.37 -10.75 -25.96
CA GLN A 59 29.21 -10.49 -26.81
C GLN A 59 28.19 -11.60 -26.63
N VAL A 60 26.98 -11.23 -26.21
CA VAL A 60 25.84 -12.14 -26.16
C VAL A 60 25.36 -12.40 -27.59
N THR A 61 25.23 -13.65 -27.99
CA THR A 61 24.79 -14.04 -29.34
C THR A 61 23.27 -14.11 -29.43
N GLU A 62 22.62 -14.60 -28.40
CA GLU A 62 21.17 -14.78 -28.32
C GLU A 62 20.68 -14.47 -26.89
N ALA A 63 19.43 -14.06 -26.76
CA ALA A 63 18.81 -13.83 -25.45
C ALA A 63 17.46 -14.56 -25.33
N SER A 64 17.03 -14.80 -24.10
CA SER A 64 15.71 -15.35 -23.79
C SER A 64 15.01 -14.48 -22.77
N ILE A 65 13.68 -14.30 -22.96
CA ILE A 65 12.77 -13.58 -22.10
C ILE A 65 11.52 -14.43 -21.84
N ALA A 66 10.84 -14.25 -20.72
CA ALA A 66 9.54 -14.86 -20.45
C ALA A 66 8.39 -13.97 -20.92
N PRO A 67 7.17 -14.49 -21.11
CA PRO A 67 5.95 -13.67 -21.29
C PRO A 67 5.76 -12.75 -20.08
N LEU A 68 5.49 -11.46 -20.35
CA LEU A 68 5.41 -10.45 -19.29
C LEU A 68 3.96 -10.27 -18.81
N ARG A 69 3.73 -10.43 -17.50
CA ARG A 69 2.45 -10.18 -16.84
C ARG A 69 2.68 -9.14 -15.74
N ALA A 70 2.01 -7.99 -15.86
CA ALA A 70 2.14 -6.91 -14.90
C ALA A 70 1.25 -7.12 -13.68
N VAL A 71 1.71 -6.68 -12.51
CA VAL A 71 0.89 -6.52 -11.32
C VAL A 71 0.84 -5.05 -10.97
N ASP A 72 -0.35 -4.50 -10.87
CA ASP A 72 -0.57 -3.15 -10.41
C ASP A 72 -1.00 -3.16 -8.94
N THR A 73 -0.45 -2.22 -8.16
CA THR A 73 -0.85 -2.00 -6.77
C THR A 73 -1.55 -0.65 -6.67
N ALA A 74 -2.80 -0.67 -6.26
CA ALA A 74 -3.63 0.51 -6.09
C ALA A 74 -4.01 0.73 -4.62
N THR A 75 -4.06 1.99 -4.21
CA THR A 75 -4.64 2.41 -2.94
C THR A 75 -6.11 2.75 -3.17
N LEU A 76 -7.00 2.09 -2.46
CA LEU A 76 -8.43 2.24 -2.58
C LEU A 76 -9.00 2.74 -1.25
N ALA A 77 -9.67 3.88 -1.29
CA ALA A 77 -10.44 4.36 -0.13
C ALA A 77 -11.76 3.58 -0.06
N VAL A 78 -11.99 2.92 1.06
CA VAL A 78 -13.26 2.26 1.36
C VAL A 78 -13.98 3.11 2.38
N PRO A 79 -15.19 3.59 2.09
CA PRO A 79 -15.95 4.40 3.04
C PRO A 79 -16.10 3.68 4.38
N ALA A 80 -16.04 4.42 5.48
CA ALA A 80 -16.38 3.87 6.79
C ALA A 80 -17.80 3.28 6.76
N LEU A 81 -18.03 2.21 7.53
CA LEU A 81 -19.39 1.67 7.65
C LEU A 81 -20.31 2.78 8.16
N PRO A 82 -21.44 3.03 7.48
CA PRO A 82 -22.41 3.99 8.00
C PRO A 82 -22.91 3.50 9.37
N PRO A 83 -23.29 4.43 10.27
CA PRO A 83 -23.95 4.08 11.51
C PRO A 83 -25.19 3.22 11.25
N ARG A 84 -25.54 2.34 12.19
CA ARG A 84 -26.66 1.40 12.05
C ARG A 84 -28.00 2.07 11.78
N THR A 85 -28.22 3.24 12.37
CA THR A 85 -29.44 4.02 12.18
C THR A 85 -29.39 4.93 10.95
N GLY A 86 -28.20 5.13 10.35
CA GLY A 86 -27.99 6.02 9.21
C GLY A 86 -28.17 7.52 9.50
N ARG A 87 -28.55 7.93 10.72
CA ARG A 87 -28.79 9.34 11.07
C ARG A 87 -27.53 10.07 11.49
N LEU A 88 -26.61 9.43 12.20
CA LEU A 88 -25.29 10.00 12.53
C LEU A 88 -24.32 9.82 11.39
N ARG A 89 -23.75 10.91 10.88
CA ARG A 89 -22.82 10.92 9.74
C ARG A 89 -21.58 11.74 10.05
N VAL A 90 -20.40 11.19 9.80
CA VAL A 90 -19.16 11.98 9.78
C VAL A 90 -19.08 12.67 8.44
N LEU A 91 -19.18 14.01 8.44
CA LEU A 91 -19.12 14.83 7.22
C LEU A 91 -17.70 15.25 6.86
N ALA A 92 -16.84 15.43 7.87
CA ALA A 92 -15.41 15.65 7.72
C ALA A 92 -14.69 15.27 9.01
N ALA A 93 -13.44 14.85 8.92
CA ALA A 93 -12.55 14.67 10.05
C ALA A 93 -11.07 14.69 9.62
N GLY A 94 -10.20 15.19 10.47
CA GLY A 94 -8.77 15.25 10.19
C GLY A 94 -8.41 16.17 9.02
N VAL A 95 -9.17 17.23 8.81
CA VAL A 95 -8.87 18.23 7.79
C VAL A 95 -7.48 18.81 8.06
N PRO A 96 -6.57 18.89 7.06
CA PRO A 96 -5.17 19.29 7.28
C PRO A 96 -5.01 20.72 7.80
N THR A 97 -5.91 21.63 7.40
CA THR A 97 -5.81 23.07 7.62
C THR A 97 -7.05 23.68 8.28
N PRO A 98 -7.49 23.16 9.45
CA PRO A 98 -8.60 23.80 10.16
C PRO A 98 -8.18 25.17 10.69
N GLY A 99 -9.13 26.09 10.78
CA GLY A 99 -8.93 27.41 11.37
C GLY A 99 -9.64 27.57 12.72
N GLY A 100 -9.11 28.41 13.58
CA GLY A 100 -9.68 28.64 14.90
C GLY A 100 -9.65 27.42 15.82
N ALA A 101 -10.40 27.48 16.94
CA ALA A 101 -10.60 26.35 17.84
C ALA A 101 -11.93 26.54 18.59
N GLY A 102 -12.57 25.44 18.95
CA GLY A 102 -13.81 25.44 19.72
C GLY A 102 -14.72 24.26 19.38
N THR A 103 -15.87 24.25 20.05
CA THR A 103 -16.92 23.24 19.87
C THR A 103 -18.24 23.94 19.62
N CYS A 104 -18.99 23.50 18.63
CA CYS A 104 -20.31 24.02 18.34
C CYS A 104 -21.29 22.88 18.01
N ILE A 105 -22.49 23.01 18.56
CA ILE A 105 -23.65 22.23 18.13
C ILE A 105 -24.69 23.24 17.65
N GLY A 106 -25.01 23.19 16.37
CA GLY A 106 -25.83 24.21 15.75
C GLY A 106 -26.57 23.74 14.50
N ARG A 107 -27.54 24.55 14.09
CA ARG A 107 -28.26 24.34 12.83
C ARG A 107 -27.49 24.94 11.67
N PRO A 108 -27.48 24.29 10.50
CA PRO A 108 -26.83 24.84 9.31
C PRO A 108 -27.47 26.18 8.90
N LEU A 109 -26.65 27.10 8.41
CA LEU A 109 -27.03 28.38 7.83
C LEU A 109 -26.19 28.65 6.58
N THR A 110 -26.80 28.58 5.41
CA THR A 110 -26.11 28.91 4.16
C THR A 110 -25.99 30.43 3.97
N LEU A 111 -24.83 30.90 3.56
CA LEU A 111 -24.53 32.33 3.38
C LEU A 111 -25.35 33.05 2.28
N ALA A 112 -26.14 32.34 1.50
CA ALA A 112 -26.93 32.90 0.39
C ALA A 112 -28.35 33.39 0.80
N GLY A 113 -28.70 33.35 2.10
CA GLY A 113 -30.05 33.59 2.59
C GLY A 113 -30.23 34.86 3.44
N GLU A 114 -31.49 35.17 3.77
CA GLU A 114 -31.87 36.25 4.70
C GLU A 114 -31.31 35.99 6.12
N CYS A 115 -31.05 37.05 6.86
CA CYS A 115 -30.59 36.97 8.25
C CYS A 115 -31.62 36.18 9.09
N PRO A 116 -31.26 35.04 9.69
CA PRO A 116 -32.23 34.21 10.39
C PRO A 116 -32.73 34.89 11.66
N ALA A 117 -33.97 34.58 12.05
CA ALA A 117 -34.53 35.00 13.33
C ALA A 117 -33.65 34.55 14.50
N PRO A 118 -33.67 35.30 15.63
CA PRO A 118 -32.93 34.92 16.83
C PRO A 118 -33.25 33.49 17.26
N GLY A 119 -32.21 32.68 17.45
CA GLY A 119 -32.34 31.24 17.79
C GLY A 119 -31.01 30.65 18.16
N GLY A 120 -30.95 29.34 18.48
CA GLY A 120 -29.74 28.63 18.91
C GLY A 120 -28.56 28.77 17.96
N ALA A 121 -27.41 28.26 18.36
CA ALA A 121 -26.15 28.35 17.63
C ALA A 121 -26.27 27.92 16.14
N ARG A 122 -25.54 28.62 15.30
CA ARG A 122 -25.51 28.41 13.84
C ARG A 122 -24.17 27.91 13.39
N VAL A 123 -24.19 26.92 12.49
CA VAL A 123 -23.04 26.48 11.72
C VAL A 123 -23.17 27.06 10.33
N VAL A 124 -22.33 28.03 10.02
CA VAL A 124 -22.41 28.78 8.75
C VAL A 124 -21.78 27.93 7.64
N LEU A 125 -22.48 27.76 6.53
CA LEU A 125 -22.06 27.01 5.36
C LEU A 125 -21.63 27.96 4.26
N VAL A 126 -20.37 27.88 3.87
CA VAL A 126 -19.74 28.66 2.79
C VAL A 126 -19.80 27.85 1.49
N PRO A 127 -20.60 28.26 0.49
CA PRO A 127 -20.73 27.54 -0.76
C PRO A 127 -19.44 27.62 -1.60
N PRO A 128 -19.21 26.66 -2.53
CA PRO A 128 -18.07 26.72 -3.42
C PRO A 128 -18.09 27.99 -4.28
N GLY A 129 -16.91 28.57 -4.53
CA GLY A 129 -16.73 29.72 -5.40
C GLY A 129 -16.99 31.10 -4.77
N LEU A 130 -17.42 31.19 -3.50
CA LEU A 130 -17.62 32.49 -2.84
C LEU A 130 -16.28 33.19 -2.55
N GLY A 131 -15.20 32.47 -2.31
CA GLY A 131 -13.89 32.97 -1.92
C GLY A 131 -13.80 33.45 -0.47
N TYR A 132 -12.65 33.21 0.16
CA TYR A 132 -12.43 33.43 1.60
C TYR A 132 -12.68 34.86 2.07
N ALA A 133 -12.37 35.87 1.25
CA ALA A 133 -12.53 37.27 1.64
C ALA A 133 -14.02 37.67 1.74
N ALA A 134 -14.84 37.27 0.77
CA ALA A 134 -16.29 37.50 0.78
C ALA A 134 -16.95 36.68 1.87
N ALA A 135 -16.56 35.44 2.05
CA ALA A 135 -17.05 34.54 3.11
C ALA A 135 -16.82 35.16 4.50
N ALA A 136 -15.56 35.52 4.82
CA ALA A 136 -15.22 36.13 6.10
C ALA A 136 -15.99 37.44 6.34
N SER A 137 -16.16 38.28 5.31
CA SER A 137 -16.95 39.54 5.41
C SER A 137 -18.43 39.27 5.72
N GLN A 138 -19.02 38.24 5.08
CA GLN A 138 -20.41 37.88 5.33
C GLN A 138 -20.61 37.27 6.73
N VAL A 139 -19.70 36.36 7.16
CA VAL A 139 -19.75 35.78 8.51
C VAL A 139 -19.61 36.88 9.57
N ARG A 140 -18.69 37.84 9.36
CA ARG A 140 -18.56 38.99 10.28
C ARG A 140 -19.82 39.81 10.39
N ARG A 141 -20.50 40.10 9.29
CA ARG A 141 -21.83 40.79 9.33
C ARG A 141 -22.87 40.04 10.14
N LEU A 142 -22.86 38.68 10.07
CA LEU A 142 -23.76 37.88 10.92
C LEU A 142 -23.39 38.00 12.40
N LEU A 143 -22.11 37.98 12.74
CA LEU A 143 -21.63 38.19 14.11
C LEU A 143 -21.98 39.57 14.63
N ASP A 144 -21.78 40.63 13.82
CA ASP A 144 -22.11 42.02 14.17
C ASP A 144 -23.61 42.23 14.31
N ALA A 145 -24.43 41.47 13.58
CA ALA A 145 -25.88 41.44 13.71
C ALA A 145 -26.37 40.61 14.91
N GLY A 146 -25.48 40.07 15.74
CA GLY A 146 -25.82 39.28 16.93
C GLY A 146 -26.29 37.86 16.63
N VAL A 147 -26.05 37.33 15.42
CA VAL A 147 -26.31 35.92 15.10
C VAL A 147 -25.31 35.05 15.85
N PRO A 148 -25.74 34.03 16.61
CA PRO A 148 -24.84 33.18 17.38
C PRO A 148 -24.12 32.18 16.45
N VAL A 149 -23.11 32.68 15.68
CA VAL A 149 -22.28 31.87 14.83
C VAL A 149 -21.30 31.06 15.69
N GLY A 150 -21.47 29.75 15.74
CA GLY A 150 -20.64 28.85 16.55
C GLY A 150 -19.57 28.08 15.76
N ALA A 151 -19.76 27.95 14.44
CA ALA A 151 -18.77 27.33 13.56
C ALA A 151 -18.97 27.77 12.10
N VAL A 152 -17.94 27.60 11.27
CA VAL A 152 -17.97 27.84 9.81
C VAL A 152 -17.47 26.60 9.09
N LEU A 153 -18.20 26.13 8.08
CA LEU A 153 -17.81 25.04 7.19
C LEU A 153 -17.67 25.58 5.77
N ALA A 154 -16.57 25.29 5.09
CA ALA A 154 -16.30 25.72 3.73
C ALA A 154 -16.12 24.53 2.77
N ALA A 155 -16.59 24.67 1.52
CA ALA A 155 -16.40 23.65 0.50
C ALA A 155 -14.96 23.62 -0.05
N GLY A 156 -14.30 24.79 -0.16
CA GLY A 156 -12.94 24.95 -0.67
C GLY A 156 -11.88 24.85 0.42
N ASP A 157 -10.62 24.77 0.02
CA ASP A 157 -9.42 24.74 0.89
C ASP A 157 -9.05 26.18 1.32
N GLU A 158 -9.89 26.81 2.15
CA GLU A 158 -9.76 28.22 2.54
C GLU A 158 -9.93 28.44 4.05
N GLY A 159 -9.99 27.40 4.88
CA GLY A 159 -10.36 27.46 6.29
C GLY A 159 -9.50 28.39 7.12
N VAL A 160 -8.17 28.29 7.01
CA VAL A 160 -7.21 29.17 7.73
C VAL A 160 -7.37 30.62 7.29
N LEU A 161 -7.58 30.89 6.01
CA LEU A 161 -7.73 32.23 5.47
C LEU A 161 -9.01 32.91 5.98
N ILE A 162 -10.12 32.15 6.06
CA ILE A 162 -11.38 32.62 6.64
C ILE A 162 -11.19 32.91 8.12
N ALA A 163 -10.64 31.98 8.90
CA ALA A 163 -10.43 32.12 10.35
C ALA A 163 -9.56 33.33 10.70
N ASN A 164 -8.44 33.53 9.99
CA ASN A 164 -7.54 34.66 10.20
C ASN A 164 -8.23 36.02 9.92
N ARG A 165 -9.14 36.08 8.93
CA ARG A 165 -9.89 37.29 8.64
C ARG A 165 -11.02 37.54 9.60
N LEU A 166 -11.64 36.49 10.16
CA LEU A 166 -12.68 36.64 11.15
C LEU A 166 -12.16 37.29 12.43
N GLY A 167 -10.96 36.91 12.88
CA GLY A 167 -10.38 37.40 14.14
C GLY A 167 -11.23 37.08 15.37
N ALA A 168 -12.14 36.12 15.26
CA ALA A 168 -13.01 35.64 16.32
C ALA A 168 -12.69 34.15 16.62
N PRO A 169 -12.85 33.67 17.86
CA PRO A 169 -12.57 32.29 18.25
C PRO A 169 -13.68 31.34 17.76
N VAL A 170 -13.91 31.31 16.46
CA VAL A 170 -14.90 30.46 15.81
C VAL A 170 -14.16 29.34 15.08
N PRO A 171 -14.47 28.04 15.32
CA PRO A 171 -13.89 26.95 14.58
C PRO A 171 -14.31 27.00 13.11
N VAL A 172 -13.35 26.82 12.21
CA VAL A 172 -13.54 26.82 10.76
C VAL A 172 -12.96 25.53 10.20
N LEU A 173 -13.77 24.74 9.49
CA LEU A 173 -13.31 23.59 8.71
C LEU A 173 -13.58 23.82 7.23
N ASP A 174 -12.64 23.43 6.42
CA ASP A 174 -12.71 23.45 4.96
C ASP A 174 -12.85 22.05 4.37
N GLN A 175 -12.94 21.95 3.04
CA GLN A 175 -13.08 20.70 2.32
C GLN A 175 -14.27 19.84 2.80
N VAL A 176 -15.35 20.49 3.26
CA VAL A 176 -16.57 19.83 3.75
C VAL A 176 -17.60 19.77 2.63
N ASP A 177 -18.31 18.66 2.52
CA ASP A 177 -19.50 18.59 1.66
C ASP A 177 -20.63 19.46 2.24
N ILE A 178 -20.75 20.66 1.68
CA ILE A 178 -21.70 21.66 2.14
C ILE A 178 -23.15 21.27 1.85
N ALA A 179 -23.39 20.51 0.77
CA ALA A 179 -24.73 20.02 0.46
C ALA A 179 -25.17 18.99 1.51
N ALA A 180 -24.27 18.06 1.86
CA ALA A 180 -24.47 17.08 2.91
C ALA A 180 -24.69 17.75 4.28
N ALA A 181 -23.88 18.75 4.62
CA ALA A 181 -24.02 19.49 5.86
C ALA A 181 -25.36 20.27 5.93
N GLY A 182 -25.76 20.87 4.82
CA GLY A 182 -27.04 21.62 4.72
C GLY A 182 -28.27 20.73 4.84
N ALA A 183 -28.18 19.47 4.48
CA ALA A 183 -29.27 18.50 4.61
C ALA A 183 -29.48 18.00 6.05
N CYS A 184 -28.50 18.19 6.95
CA CYS A 184 -28.61 17.78 8.34
C CYS A 184 -29.35 18.86 9.18
N PRO A 185 -30.39 18.51 9.94
CA PRO A 185 -31.08 19.47 10.83
C PRO A 185 -30.20 19.95 11.98
N LEU A 186 -29.14 19.21 12.33
CA LEU A 186 -28.23 19.57 13.39
C LEU A 186 -26.79 19.08 13.04
N LEU A 187 -25.80 19.92 13.36
CA LEU A 187 -24.40 19.67 13.16
C LEU A 187 -23.64 19.81 14.48
N ALA A 188 -22.70 18.90 14.73
CA ALA A 188 -21.73 18.99 15.81
C ALA A 188 -20.33 19.17 15.21
N VAL A 189 -19.65 20.24 15.57
CA VAL A 189 -18.35 20.66 15.04
C VAL A 189 -17.39 20.82 16.19
N GLU A 190 -16.19 20.23 16.10
CA GLU A 190 -15.13 20.45 17.08
C GLU A 190 -13.80 20.61 16.36
N VAL A 191 -13.05 21.67 16.73
CA VAL A 191 -11.67 21.92 16.29
C VAL A 191 -10.82 22.17 17.53
N ARG A 192 -9.76 21.40 17.68
CA ARG A 192 -8.78 21.51 18.75
C ARG A 192 -7.45 22.05 18.22
N PRO A 193 -6.63 22.67 19.07
CA PRO A 193 -5.26 23.02 18.68
C PRO A 193 -4.49 21.83 18.14
N PRO A 194 -3.51 22.04 17.24
CA PRO A 194 -2.70 20.96 16.70
C PRO A 194 -2.10 20.07 17.78
N GLY A 195 -2.21 18.74 17.63
CA GLY A 195 -1.71 17.74 18.58
C GLY A 195 -2.60 17.48 19.79
N GLN A 196 -3.75 18.16 19.92
CA GLN A 196 -4.75 17.86 20.95
C GLN A 196 -5.89 17.04 20.33
N PRO A 197 -6.28 15.90 20.93
CA PRO A 197 -7.41 15.12 20.45
C PRO A 197 -8.74 15.81 20.71
N LEU A 198 -9.77 15.41 19.95
CA LEU A 198 -11.15 15.78 20.20
C LEU A 198 -11.57 15.33 21.60
N THR A 199 -12.50 16.04 22.19
CA THR A 199 -13.01 15.75 23.55
C THR A 199 -14.51 15.47 23.54
N MET A 200 -15.31 16.33 22.93
CA MET A 200 -16.77 16.18 22.91
C MET A 200 -17.24 15.14 21.89
N LEU A 201 -16.69 15.16 20.67
CA LEU A 201 -17.09 14.21 19.63
C LEU A 201 -16.53 12.80 19.88
N THR A 202 -15.56 12.64 20.76
CA THR A 202 -15.02 11.34 21.19
C THR A 202 -15.61 10.82 22.50
N ASP A 203 -16.48 11.58 23.13
CA ASP A 203 -17.28 11.14 24.28
C ASP A 203 -18.71 10.78 23.80
N PRO A 204 -19.08 9.48 23.76
CA PRO A 204 -20.39 9.07 23.26
C PRO A 204 -21.55 9.59 24.13
N VAL A 205 -21.32 9.82 25.43
CA VAL A 205 -22.34 10.36 26.33
C VAL A 205 -22.56 11.84 26.06
N ALA A 206 -21.48 12.61 25.94
CA ALA A 206 -21.54 14.02 25.59
C ALA A 206 -22.17 14.24 24.20
N LEU A 207 -21.74 13.44 23.21
CA LEU A 207 -22.29 13.47 21.86
C LEU A 207 -23.78 13.11 21.84
N GLY A 208 -24.17 12.05 22.55
CA GLY A 208 -25.55 11.59 22.66
C GLY A 208 -26.46 12.65 23.27
N ALA A 209 -26.04 13.25 24.39
CA ALA A 209 -26.77 14.32 25.05
C ALA A 209 -26.91 15.57 24.16
N ALA A 210 -25.83 15.94 23.48
CA ALA A 210 -25.75 17.13 22.63
C ALA A 210 -26.64 17.05 21.39
N LEU A 211 -26.67 15.87 20.73
CA LEU A 211 -27.52 15.64 19.56
C LEU A 211 -28.89 15.07 19.90
N ARG A 212 -29.19 14.83 21.18
CA ARG A 212 -30.42 14.22 21.68
C ARG A 212 -30.75 12.91 21.00
N LEU A 213 -29.78 12.00 21.04
CA LEU A 213 -29.87 10.69 20.41
C LEU A 213 -30.80 9.76 21.19
N ASP A 214 -31.45 8.85 20.49
CA ASP A 214 -32.20 7.74 21.09
C ASP A 214 -31.29 6.55 21.43
N ASP A 215 -31.84 5.49 22.05
CA ASP A 215 -31.07 4.32 22.46
C ASP A 215 -30.40 3.57 21.28
N GLY A 216 -31.05 3.55 20.11
CA GLY A 216 -30.48 2.94 18.90
C GLY A 216 -29.29 3.74 18.36
N GLU A 217 -29.40 5.04 18.40
CA GLU A 217 -28.37 6.00 17.95
C GLU A 217 -27.22 6.11 18.95
N ALA A 218 -27.44 5.81 20.23
CA ALA A 218 -26.38 5.77 21.24
C ALA A 218 -25.30 4.75 20.89
N ALA A 219 -25.66 3.60 20.31
CA ALA A 219 -24.71 2.61 19.82
C ALA A 219 -23.86 3.15 18.64
N ASP A 220 -24.49 3.95 17.77
CA ASP A 220 -23.79 4.63 16.68
C ASP A 220 -22.84 5.71 17.20
N ALA A 221 -23.26 6.47 18.23
CA ALA A 221 -22.39 7.43 18.90
C ALA A 221 -21.12 6.78 19.48
N VAL A 222 -21.24 5.61 20.11
CA VAL A 222 -20.08 4.83 20.59
C VAL A 222 -19.14 4.46 19.42
N THR A 223 -19.71 4.05 18.29
CA THR A 223 -18.93 3.68 17.10
C THR A 223 -18.20 4.88 16.51
N LEU A 224 -18.91 6.01 16.33
CA LEU A 224 -18.33 7.25 15.79
C LEU A 224 -17.29 7.85 16.73
N SER A 225 -17.54 7.86 18.03
CA SER A 225 -16.58 8.36 19.02
C SER A 225 -15.26 7.61 18.98
N ARG A 226 -15.30 6.28 18.80
CA ARG A 226 -14.10 5.46 18.64
C ARG A 226 -13.35 5.74 17.32
N LEU A 227 -14.07 6.01 16.25
CA LEU A 227 -13.48 6.38 14.95
C LEU A 227 -12.76 7.72 15.02
N LEU A 228 -13.13 8.60 15.93
CA LEU A 228 -12.61 9.96 16.03
C LEU A 228 -11.54 10.15 17.12
N LEU A 229 -11.12 9.09 17.82
CA LEU A 229 -10.28 9.18 19.04
C LEU A 229 -9.01 10.01 18.89
N ASP A 230 -8.32 9.96 17.76
CA ASP A 230 -7.04 10.64 17.57
C ASP A 230 -7.11 11.88 16.66
N TYR A 231 -8.34 12.31 16.31
CA TYR A 231 -8.53 13.50 15.51
C TYR A 231 -8.43 14.78 16.34
N SER A 232 -7.98 15.87 15.71
CA SER A 232 -8.03 17.22 16.27
C SER A 232 -9.17 18.06 15.74
N ASN A 233 -9.89 17.61 14.70
CA ASN A 233 -11.05 18.29 14.15
C ASN A 233 -11.99 17.30 13.48
N ALA A 234 -13.31 17.55 13.61
CA ALA A 234 -14.33 16.78 12.90
C ALA A 234 -15.68 17.52 12.87
N VAL A 235 -16.52 17.08 11.94
CA VAL A 235 -17.92 17.47 11.78
C VAL A 235 -18.80 16.24 11.75
N ILE A 236 -19.77 16.15 12.66
CA ILE A 236 -20.82 15.13 12.66
C ILE A 236 -22.13 15.79 12.33
N GLY A 237 -22.88 15.23 11.38
CA GLY A 237 -24.24 15.61 11.05
C GLY A 237 -25.26 14.61 11.59
N LEU A 238 -26.39 15.11 12.12
CA LEU A 238 -27.58 14.34 12.40
C LEU A 238 -28.55 14.49 11.22
N ALA A 239 -28.70 13.44 10.42
CA ALA A 239 -29.60 13.42 9.26
C ALA A 239 -31.08 13.20 9.68
N THR A 240 -32.02 13.51 8.81
CA THR A 240 -33.43 13.17 9.00
C THR A 240 -33.67 11.68 8.68
N ALA A 241 -34.53 11.01 9.44
CA ALA A 241 -34.88 9.62 9.16
C ALA A 241 -35.50 9.48 7.76
N GLY A 242 -35.04 8.50 6.98
CA GLY A 242 -35.54 8.24 5.61
C GLY A 242 -34.81 8.96 4.48
N GLN A 243 -33.71 9.68 4.75
CA GLN A 243 -32.86 10.31 3.73
C GLN A 243 -31.72 9.39 3.22
N ASP A 244 -31.87 8.09 3.31
CA ASP A 244 -30.79 7.13 3.02
C ASP A 244 -30.34 7.07 1.55
N ASP A 245 -31.17 7.49 0.59
CA ASP A 245 -30.91 7.24 -0.83
C ASP A 245 -30.29 8.40 -1.62
N ALA A 246 -30.22 9.61 -1.07
CA ALA A 246 -29.79 10.78 -1.85
C ALA A 246 -28.36 11.28 -1.57
N MET A 247 -27.67 10.75 -0.56
CA MET A 247 -26.39 11.30 -0.05
C MET A 247 -25.21 10.35 -0.11
N GLY A 248 -25.29 9.27 -0.86
CA GLY A 248 -24.29 8.21 -0.92
C GLY A 248 -23.57 8.03 -2.25
N GLN A 249 -23.42 9.05 -3.08
CA GLN A 249 -22.50 9.00 -4.23
C GLN A 249 -21.17 9.74 -3.96
N ALA A 250 -20.61 9.56 -2.80
CA ALA A 250 -19.16 9.58 -2.67
C ALA A 250 -18.67 8.26 -3.30
N GLY A 251 -18.14 8.29 -4.50
CA GLY A 251 -17.70 7.21 -5.39
C GLY A 251 -18.16 5.81 -5.01
N ALA A 252 -18.79 5.09 -5.94
CA ALA A 252 -19.25 3.72 -5.71
C ALA A 252 -18.14 2.92 -5.00
N GLU A 253 -18.49 2.27 -3.87
CA GLU A 253 -17.53 1.43 -3.14
C GLU A 253 -16.88 0.45 -4.12
N PRO A 254 -15.55 0.30 -4.11
CA PRO A 254 -14.90 -0.71 -4.93
C PRO A 254 -15.43 -2.12 -4.62
N TRP A 255 -15.56 -2.95 -5.65
CA TRP A 255 -16.03 -4.33 -5.53
C TRP A 255 -15.10 -5.29 -6.27
N VAL A 256 -15.19 -6.56 -5.94
CA VAL A 256 -14.54 -7.64 -6.69
C VAL A 256 -15.61 -8.55 -7.31
N VAL A 257 -15.29 -9.15 -8.45
CA VAL A 257 -16.11 -10.21 -9.03
C VAL A 257 -15.43 -11.54 -8.72
N ALA A 258 -16.11 -12.39 -7.96
CA ALA A 258 -15.64 -13.73 -7.62
C ALA A 258 -16.77 -14.73 -7.87
N ASP A 259 -16.47 -15.84 -8.55
CA ASP A 259 -17.45 -16.87 -8.93
C ASP A 259 -18.71 -16.29 -9.61
N GLY A 260 -18.56 -15.21 -10.39
CA GLY A 260 -19.64 -14.51 -11.08
C GLY A 260 -20.47 -13.55 -10.21
N HIS A 261 -20.12 -13.37 -8.94
CA HIS A 261 -20.82 -12.47 -8.02
C HIS A 261 -20.01 -11.22 -7.72
N CYS A 262 -20.69 -10.06 -7.68
CA CYS A 262 -20.11 -8.80 -7.21
C CYS A 262 -20.11 -8.76 -5.67
N ILE A 263 -18.95 -8.63 -5.06
CA ILE A 263 -18.75 -8.58 -3.60
C ILE A 263 -18.08 -7.26 -3.24
N PRO A 264 -18.65 -6.43 -2.33
CA PRO A 264 -17.99 -5.21 -1.86
C PRO A 264 -16.57 -5.49 -1.35
N LEU A 265 -15.61 -4.64 -1.74
CA LEU A 265 -14.19 -4.87 -1.43
C LEU A 265 -13.93 -5.01 0.08
N ARG A 266 -14.62 -4.25 0.92
CA ARG A 266 -14.51 -4.36 2.39
C ARG A 266 -14.89 -5.73 2.93
N THR A 267 -15.88 -6.37 2.32
CA THR A 267 -16.32 -7.72 2.67
C THR A 267 -15.29 -8.73 2.17
N ALA A 268 -14.90 -8.62 0.90
CA ALA A 268 -13.91 -9.49 0.29
C ALA A 268 -12.56 -9.47 1.03
N CYS A 269 -12.07 -8.31 1.48
CA CYS A 269 -10.80 -8.18 2.22
C CYS A 269 -10.73 -9.05 3.48
N ALA A 270 -11.87 -9.37 4.10
CA ALA A 270 -11.89 -10.25 5.26
C ALA A 270 -11.61 -11.71 4.89
N GLU A 271 -11.91 -12.11 3.67
CA GLU A 271 -11.92 -13.49 3.20
C GLU A 271 -10.83 -13.81 2.18
N LEU A 272 -10.30 -12.79 1.49
CA LEU A 272 -9.30 -12.93 0.41
C LEU A 272 -8.09 -13.78 0.82
N ALA A 273 -7.66 -13.71 2.07
CA ALA A 273 -6.57 -14.54 2.58
C ALA A 273 -6.88 -16.04 2.60
N GLY A 274 -8.17 -16.42 2.59
CA GLY A 274 -8.64 -17.80 2.51
C GLY A 274 -9.05 -18.25 1.10
N TRP A 275 -9.08 -17.31 0.13
CA TRP A 275 -9.47 -17.65 -1.24
C TRP A 275 -8.27 -18.09 -2.08
N PRO A 276 -8.38 -19.16 -2.87
CA PRO A 276 -7.31 -19.56 -3.78
C PRO A 276 -7.02 -18.47 -4.81
N PRO A 277 -5.78 -18.33 -5.30
CA PRO A 277 -5.46 -17.46 -6.42
C PRO A 277 -6.31 -17.80 -7.66
N GLY A 278 -6.70 -16.77 -8.41
CA GLY A 278 -7.54 -16.91 -9.60
C GLY A 278 -9.05 -16.96 -9.35
N ARG A 279 -9.51 -16.95 -8.09
CA ARG A 279 -10.94 -16.91 -7.78
C ARG A 279 -11.57 -15.56 -8.13
N VAL A 280 -10.83 -14.46 -7.95
CA VAL A 280 -11.28 -13.13 -8.32
C VAL A 280 -10.98 -12.89 -9.80
N SER A 281 -12.00 -12.58 -10.59
CA SER A 281 -11.91 -12.38 -12.04
C SER A 281 -11.92 -10.93 -12.49
N ALA A 282 -12.36 -9.99 -11.63
CA ALA A 282 -12.33 -8.56 -11.91
C ALA A 282 -12.30 -7.70 -10.65
N LEU A 283 -11.76 -6.48 -10.79
CA LEU A 283 -11.83 -5.39 -9.83
C LEU A 283 -12.70 -4.27 -10.41
N GLY A 284 -13.77 -3.92 -9.70
CA GLY A 284 -14.65 -2.81 -10.05
C GLY A 284 -14.37 -1.58 -9.20
N THR A 285 -14.37 -0.42 -9.84
CA THR A 285 -14.24 0.91 -9.23
C THR A 285 -15.19 1.88 -9.91
N ALA A 286 -15.26 3.12 -9.44
CA ALA A 286 -16.03 4.17 -10.12
C ALA A 286 -15.61 4.40 -11.58
N ALA A 287 -14.36 4.05 -11.94
CA ALA A 287 -13.86 4.15 -13.31
C ALA A 287 -14.28 2.97 -14.22
N GLY A 288 -14.92 1.95 -13.67
CA GLY A 288 -15.34 0.75 -14.37
C GLY A 288 -14.75 -0.53 -13.83
N GLU A 289 -15.00 -1.64 -14.53
CA GLU A 289 -14.54 -2.98 -14.18
C GLU A 289 -13.28 -3.34 -14.97
N THR A 290 -12.26 -3.79 -14.27
CA THR A 290 -10.97 -4.22 -14.84
C THR A 290 -10.81 -5.73 -14.63
N PRO A 291 -10.71 -6.54 -15.70
CA PRO A 291 -10.50 -7.97 -15.57
C PRO A 291 -9.09 -8.28 -15.05
N VAL A 292 -9.01 -9.27 -14.16
CA VAL A 292 -7.77 -9.72 -13.53
C VAL A 292 -7.67 -11.25 -13.57
N ASP A 293 -6.46 -11.78 -13.49
CA ASP A 293 -6.21 -13.22 -13.31
C ASP A 293 -6.12 -13.59 -11.83
N ASP A 294 -5.73 -12.67 -10.97
CA ASP A 294 -5.79 -12.78 -9.51
C ASP A 294 -5.80 -11.39 -8.87
N LEU A 295 -6.38 -11.33 -7.69
CA LEU A 295 -6.37 -10.12 -6.85
C LEU A 295 -6.15 -10.51 -5.39
N PHE A 296 -5.28 -9.74 -4.73
CA PHE A 296 -5.13 -9.77 -3.30
C PHE A 296 -5.24 -8.36 -2.73
N ALA A 297 -5.92 -8.20 -1.60
CA ALA A 297 -6.09 -6.90 -0.97
C ALA A 297 -5.78 -6.95 0.52
N LEU A 298 -5.23 -5.86 1.03
CA LEU A 298 -4.82 -5.64 2.39
C LEU A 298 -5.58 -4.47 2.99
N ASP A 299 -6.38 -4.72 4.03
CA ASP A 299 -6.99 -3.67 4.84
C ASP A 299 -5.99 -3.20 5.91
N LEU A 300 -5.47 -2.00 5.76
CA LEU A 300 -4.46 -1.45 6.69
C LEU A 300 -4.99 -1.28 8.11
N ALA A 301 -6.26 -0.94 8.28
CA ALA A 301 -6.86 -0.78 9.60
C ALA A 301 -6.90 -2.09 10.40
N ARG A 302 -7.01 -3.25 9.71
CA ARG A 302 -6.98 -4.57 10.36
C ARG A 302 -5.58 -5.04 10.73
N VAL A 303 -4.58 -4.67 9.94
CA VAL A 303 -3.20 -5.15 10.12
C VAL A 303 -2.40 -4.26 11.06
N ALA A 304 -2.68 -2.97 11.04
CA ALA A 304 -1.94 -1.96 11.78
C ALA A 304 -2.90 -1.01 12.51
N ASP A 305 -3.86 -1.57 13.22
CA ASP A 305 -4.94 -0.88 13.94
C ASP A 305 -4.46 0.31 14.80
N ILE A 306 -3.42 0.10 15.62
CA ILE A 306 -2.86 1.15 16.48
C ILE A 306 -2.20 2.26 15.64
N ALA A 307 -1.47 1.90 14.58
CA ALA A 307 -0.76 2.88 13.76
C ALA A 307 -1.72 3.67 12.85
N THR A 308 -2.77 3.03 12.33
CA THR A 308 -3.81 3.70 11.53
C THR A 308 -4.68 4.61 12.39
N ALA A 309 -5.00 4.22 13.62
CA ALA A 309 -5.70 5.07 14.58
C ALA A 309 -4.93 6.37 14.86
N ARG A 310 -3.59 6.30 15.00
CA ARG A 310 -2.73 7.48 15.20
C ARG A 310 -2.64 8.41 13.99
N GLN A 311 -2.97 7.93 12.79
CA GLN A 311 -2.99 8.75 11.58
C GLN A 311 -4.29 9.54 11.40
N GLY A 312 -5.30 9.19 12.16
CA GLY A 312 -6.57 9.88 12.12
C GLY A 312 -7.34 9.69 10.81
N SER A 313 -7.27 8.54 10.17
CA SER A 313 -8.06 8.25 8.96
C SER A 313 -9.48 7.82 9.30
N THR A 314 -10.50 8.54 8.81
CA THR A 314 -11.93 8.16 8.95
C THR A 314 -12.34 7.07 7.97
N GLY A 315 -11.55 6.86 6.90
CA GLY A 315 -11.76 5.83 5.90
C GLY A 315 -10.88 4.61 6.18
N ARG A 316 -11.33 3.45 5.71
CA ARG A 316 -10.47 2.27 5.63
C ARG A 316 -9.64 2.36 4.35
N THR A 317 -8.33 2.38 4.48
CA THR A 317 -7.43 2.28 3.34
C THR A 317 -7.20 0.81 3.02
N VAL A 318 -7.64 0.40 1.84
CA VAL A 318 -7.41 -0.92 1.29
C VAL A 318 -6.40 -0.80 0.16
N LEU A 319 -5.36 -1.60 0.23
CA LEU A 319 -4.38 -1.74 -0.84
C LEU A 319 -4.69 -3.00 -1.63
N ALA A 320 -4.89 -2.88 -2.93
CA ALA A 320 -5.17 -4.00 -3.82
C ALA A 320 -4.02 -4.21 -4.81
N ALA A 321 -3.54 -5.44 -4.91
CA ALA A 321 -2.62 -5.90 -5.95
C ALA A 321 -3.39 -6.74 -6.95
N SER A 322 -3.39 -6.33 -8.22
CA SER A 322 -4.13 -6.96 -9.30
C SER A 322 -3.16 -7.51 -10.35
N LEU A 323 -3.21 -8.82 -10.59
CA LEU A 323 -2.48 -9.46 -11.68
C LEU A 323 -3.33 -9.35 -12.96
N HIS A 324 -2.82 -8.59 -13.92
CA HIS A 324 -3.53 -8.36 -15.17
C HIS A 324 -3.45 -9.56 -16.11
N ARG A 325 -4.53 -9.78 -16.86
CA ARG A 325 -4.53 -10.75 -17.95
C ARG A 325 -3.52 -10.35 -19.00
N SER A 326 -2.82 -11.35 -19.56
CA SER A 326 -1.97 -11.14 -20.73
C SER A 326 -2.86 -10.67 -21.89
N GLY A 327 -2.74 -9.41 -22.27
CA GLY A 327 -3.45 -8.84 -23.43
C GLY A 327 -2.70 -9.13 -24.74
N ALA A 328 -3.41 -9.11 -25.87
CA ALA A 328 -2.80 -9.00 -27.19
C ALA A 328 -2.15 -7.62 -27.31
N GLY A 329 -0.88 -7.52 -26.94
CA GLY A 329 -0.12 -6.28 -26.87
C GLY A 329 1.22 -6.39 -27.60
N LEU A 330 2.18 -5.65 -27.11
CA LEU A 330 3.53 -5.57 -27.63
C LEU A 330 4.21 -6.94 -27.63
N ASP A 331 4.80 -7.33 -28.76
CA ASP A 331 5.73 -8.47 -28.82
C ASP A 331 7.06 -8.06 -28.18
N HIS A 332 7.23 -8.41 -26.90
CA HIS A 332 8.39 -8.02 -26.11
C HIS A 332 9.67 -8.70 -26.61
N ALA A 333 9.57 -9.93 -27.12
CA ALA A 333 10.74 -10.65 -27.66
C ALA A 333 11.20 -10.00 -28.98
N ALA A 334 10.28 -9.69 -29.88
CA ALA A 334 10.60 -8.99 -31.11
C ALA A 334 11.21 -7.61 -30.84
N LEU A 335 10.60 -6.81 -29.97
CA LEU A 335 11.14 -5.50 -29.61
C LEU A 335 12.53 -5.58 -28.97
N LEU A 336 12.74 -6.52 -28.03
CA LEU A 336 14.05 -6.72 -27.42
C LEU A 336 15.08 -7.16 -28.46
N GLY A 337 14.68 -8.00 -29.42
CA GLY A 337 15.51 -8.47 -30.54
C GLY A 337 15.96 -7.32 -31.44
N GLU A 338 15.03 -6.45 -31.84
CA GLU A 338 15.34 -5.23 -32.61
C GLU A 338 16.33 -4.33 -31.86
N LEU A 339 16.06 -4.07 -30.58
CA LEU A 339 16.91 -3.23 -29.74
C LEU A 339 18.31 -3.80 -29.58
N LEU A 340 18.47 -5.12 -29.47
CA LEU A 340 19.77 -5.77 -29.31
C LEU A 340 20.47 -6.06 -30.63
N GLY A 341 19.74 -6.10 -31.75
CA GLY A 341 20.24 -6.50 -33.09
C GLY A 341 20.58 -8.00 -33.15
N ARG A 342 19.85 -8.84 -32.41
CA ARG A 342 20.11 -10.30 -32.33
C ARG A 342 18.86 -11.08 -31.94
N PRO A 343 18.82 -12.41 -32.17
CA PRO A 343 17.66 -13.23 -31.81
C PRO A 343 17.32 -13.18 -30.32
N VAL A 344 16.04 -13.04 -30.01
CA VAL A 344 15.49 -13.14 -28.66
C VAL A 344 14.34 -14.15 -28.69
N HIS A 345 14.36 -15.09 -27.77
CA HIS A 345 13.45 -16.22 -27.72
C HIS A 345 12.56 -16.14 -26.48
N CYS A 346 11.30 -16.58 -26.65
CA CYS A 346 10.35 -16.78 -25.54
C CYS A 346 10.06 -18.29 -25.45
N LEU A 347 10.85 -19.03 -24.68
CA LEU A 347 10.83 -20.50 -24.66
C LEU A 347 10.00 -21.09 -23.52
N ILE A 348 10.00 -20.45 -22.37
CA ILE A 348 9.35 -20.94 -21.15
C ILE A 348 8.71 -19.79 -20.37
N SER A 349 7.77 -20.12 -19.46
CA SER A 349 7.17 -19.15 -18.53
C SER A 349 8.16 -18.67 -17.48
N GLU A 350 7.87 -17.52 -16.86
CA GLU A 350 8.68 -16.96 -15.76
C GLU A 350 8.77 -17.95 -14.57
N PRO A 351 7.68 -18.58 -14.09
CA PRO A 351 7.75 -19.61 -13.04
C PRO A 351 8.59 -20.83 -13.46
N ALA A 352 8.43 -21.34 -14.68
CA ALA A 352 9.24 -22.46 -15.15
C ALA A 352 10.74 -22.11 -15.18
N ALA A 353 11.07 -20.86 -15.57
CA ALA A 353 12.44 -20.37 -15.53
C ALA A 353 12.95 -20.25 -14.08
N ALA A 354 12.16 -19.70 -13.17
CA ALA A 354 12.52 -19.58 -11.75
C ALA A 354 12.82 -20.97 -11.14
N ARG A 355 12.00 -21.98 -11.48
CA ARG A 355 12.26 -23.38 -11.07
C ARG A 355 13.58 -23.90 -11.61
N LEU A 356 13.83 -23.75 -12.91
CA LEU A 356 15.05 -24.24 -13.56
C LEU A 356 16.30 -23.58 -12.94
N GLY A 357 16.25 -22.27 -12.70
CA GLY A 357 17.32 -21.55 -12.02
C GLY A 357 17.50 -21.96 -10.56
N ALA A 358 16.41 -22.11 -9.80
CA ALA A 358 16.45 -22.52 -8.39
C ALA A 358 17.08 -23.91 -8.20
N GLN A 359 16.83 -24.83 -9.12
CA GLN A 359 17.40 -26.18 -9.11
C GLN A 359 18.95 -26.22 -9.26
N THR A 360 19.58 -25.12 -9.65
CA THR A 360 21.03 -24.97 -9.62
C THR A 360 21.59 -24.65 -8.23
N SER A 361 20.75 -24.58 -7.20
CA SER A 361 21.20 -24.44 -5.81
C SER A 361 21.83 -25.76 -5.32
N PRO A 362 22.96 -25.74 -4.59
CA PRO A 362 23.55 -26.96 -4.01
C PRO A 362 22.53 -27.67 -3.09
N GLY A 363 22.38 -28.97 -3.29
CA GLY A 363 21.46 -29.81 -2.53
C GLY A 363 19.98 -29.66 -2.93
N ALA A 364 19.68 -28.94 -4.01
CA ALA A 364 18.34 -28.88 -4.56
C ALA A 364 17.88 -30.26 -5.07
N ARG A 365 16.70 -30.68 -4.61
CA ARG A 365 16.09 -31.96 -5.05
C ARG A 365 15.25 -31.72 -6.31
N ALA A 366 15.18 -32.70 -7.19
CA ALA A 366 14.38 -32.64 -8.42
C ALA A 366 12.88 -32.41 -8.12
N ASP A 367 12.41 -32.95 -6.99
CA ASP A 367 11.03 -32.84 -6.53
C ASP A 367 10.76 -31.59 -5.64
N ALA A 368 11.75 -30.72 -5.43
CA ALA A 368 11.59 -29.53 -4.62
C ALA A 368 10.49 -28.61 -5.16
N VAL A 369 9.72 -28.03 -4.24
CA VAL A 369 8.84 -26.89 -4.53
C VAL A 369 9.65 -25.61 -4.51
N VAL A 370 9.50 -24.77 -5.51
CA VAL A 370 10.13 -23.45 -5.57
C VAL A 370 9.10 -22.39 -5.24
N VAL A 371 9.43 -21.50 -4.32
CA VAL A 371 8.65 -20.31 -3.99
C VAL A 371 9.45 -19.10 -4.47
N ASP A 372 9.05 -18.53 -5.60
CA ASP A 372 9.64 -17.29 -6.10
C ASP A 372 8.87 -16.10 -5.56
N VAL A 373 9.54 -15.26 -4.78
CA VAL A 373 8.97 -14.08 -4.16
C VAL A 373 9.43 -12.85 -4.92
N GLY A 374 8.52 -12.32 -5.74
CA GLY A 374 8.76 -11.15 -6.56
C GLY A 374 8.36 -9.82 -5.89
N ALA A 375 8.34 -8.77 -6.68
CA ALA A 375 7.77 -7.51 -6.28
C ALA A 375 6.23 -7.52 -6.42
N GLY A 376 5.70 -8.11 -7.51
CA GLY A 376 4.26 -8.18 -7.80
C GLY A 376 3.59 -9.45 -7.31
N THR A 377 4.25 -10.60 -7.41
CA THR A 377 3.69 -11.94 -7.19
C THR A 377 4.49 -12.78 -6.21
N ILE A 378 3.82 -13.80 -5.70
CA ILE A 378 4.43 -15.00 -5.10
C ILE A 378 4.06 -16.18 -5.98
N ASP A 379 5.06 -16.82 -6.57
CA ASP A 379 4.88 -17.95 -7.47
C ASP A 379 5.30 -19.23 -6.76
N VAL A 380 4.37 -20.17 -6.63
CA VAL A 380 4.63 -21.51 -6.07
C VAL A 380 4.68 -22.51 -7.20
N ILE A 381 5.86 -23.10 -7.41
CA ILE A 381 6.15 -23.95 -8.54
C ILE A 381 6.52 -25.35 -8.05
N ALA A 382 5.60 -26.28 -8.22
CA ALA A 382 5.79 -27.70 -7.94
C ALA A 382 6.15 -28.46 -9.22
N PRO A 383 6.59 -29.74 -9.15
CA PRO A 383 6.85 -30.56 -10.34
C PRO A 383 5.64 -30.74 -11.26
N ASP A 384 4.43 -30.71 -10.70
CA ASP A 384 3.15 -31.03 -11.31
C ASP A 384 2.29 -29.79 -11.63
N GLY A 385 2.77 -28.58 -11.29
CA GLY A 385 2.03 -27.36 -11.60
C GLY A 385 2.62 -26.09 -10.99
N GLU A 386 2.05 -24.97 -11.39
CA GLU A 386 2.44 -23.65 -10.89
C GLU A 386 1.21 -22.84 -10.48
N VAL A 387 1.34 -22.04 -9.43
CA VAL A 387 0.32 -21.09 -8.95
C VAL A 387 0.97 -19.73 -8.78
N VAL A 388 0.39 -18.71 -9.41
CA VAL A 388 0.83 -17.32 -9.35
C VAL A 388 -0.16 -16.52 -8.52
N ALA A 389 0.27 -15.99 -7.39
CA ALA A 389 -0.55 -15.20 -6.49
C ALA A 389 -0.15 -13.71 -6.55
N ALA A 390 -1.11 -12.83 -6.79
CA ALA A 390 -0.93 -11.39 -6.80
C ALA A 390 -0.64 -10.84 -5.38
N GLY A 391 0.23 -9.83 -5.28
CA GLY A 391 0.52 -9.13 -4.03
C GLY A 391 1.75 -9.66 -3.31
N ALA A 392 2.84 -8.91 -3.40
CA ALA A 392 4.12 -9.24 -2.79
C ALA A 392 4.88 -7.95 -2.37
N GLY A 393 6.13 -7.80 -2.79
CA GLY A 393 7.01 -6.73 -2.36
C GLY A 393 6.49 -5.31 -2.59
N ASP A 394 5.76 -5.07 -3.68
CA ASP A 394 5.16 -3.76 -4.01
C ASP A 394 3.97 -3.45 -3.12
N LEU A 395 3.15 -4.45 -2.78
CA LEU A 395 2.04 -4.29 -1.85
C LEU A 395 2.56 -3.94 -0.44
N LEU A 396 3.63 -4.59 0.02
CA LEU A 396 4.28 -4.21 1.28
C LEU A 396 4.87 -2.79 1.22
N THR A 397 5.49 -2.40 0.10
CA THR A 397 6.02 -1.03 -0.06
C THR A 397 4.90 -0.01 -0.01
N ALA A 398 3.77 -0.27 -0.69
CA ALA A 398 2.61 0.60 -0.66
C ALA A 398 2.01 0.70 0.75
N ALA A 399 1.92 -0.42 1.49
CA ALA A 399 1.43 -0.45 2.85
C ALA A 399 2.30 0.41 3.80
N VAL A 400 3.63 0.30 3.70
CA VAL A 400 4.55 1.11 4.50
C VAL A 400 4.50 2.59 4.10
N ALA A 401 4.41 2.88 2.79
CA ALA A 401 4.29 4.25 2.29
C ALA A 401 3.04 4.93 2.83
N GLU A 402 1.90 4.26 2.72
CA GLU A 402 0.61 4.76 3.19
C GLU A 402 0.60 4.93 4.71
N LEU A 403 1.05 3.91 5.44
CA LEU A 403 1.03 3.89 6.90
C LEU A 403 1.93 4.96 7.55
N LEU A 404 3.05 5.28 6.94
CA LEU A 404 4.03 6.24 7.48
C LEU A 404 4.00 7.59 6.76
N GLY A 405 3.20 7.75 5.70
CA GLY A 405 3.20 8.95 4.87
C GLY A 405 4.53 9.17 4.14
N LEU A 406 5.17 8.10 3.67
CA LEU A 406 6.49 8.15 3.05
C LEU A 406 6.41 8.04 1.52
N PRO A 407 7.33 8.68 0.79
CA PRO A 407 7.53 8.37 -0.63
C PRO A 407 7.86 6.89 -0.82
N ARG A 408 7.36 6.26 -1.91
CA ARG A 408 7.61 4.82 -2.20
C ARG A 408 9.08 4.42 -2.13
N ALA A 409 9.98 5.27 -2.60
CA ALA A 409 11.41 5.01 -2.57
C ALA A 409 11.97 4.88 -1.13
N ALA A 410 11.49 5.71 -0.21
CA ALA A 410 11.86 5.62 1.21
C ALA A 410 11.21 4.39 1.87
N ALA A 411 9.93 4.14 1.60
CA ALA A 411 9.20 2.97 2.10
C ALA A 411 9.85 1.64 1.68
N ASP A 412 10.41 1.56 0.46
CA ASP A 412 11.13 0.36 -0.01
C ASP A 412 12.38 0.05 0.82
N TRP A 413 13.04 1.04 1.41
CA TRP A 413 14.14 0.84 2.34
C TRP A 413 13.65 0.52 3.75
N VAL A 414 12.69 1.28 4.24
CA VAL A 414 12.16 1.18 5.62
C VAL A 414 11.47 -0.16 5.88
N LYS A 415 10.81 -0.76 4.88
CA LYS A 415 10.15 -2.07 4.99
C LYS A 415 11.08 -3.23 5.31
N ARG A 416 12.39 -3.10 5.04
CA ARG A 416 13.35 -4.24 5.11
C ARG A 416 13.79 -4.53 6.54
N GLY A 417 13.91 -3.48 7.40
CA GLY A 417 14.43 -3.59 8.76
C GLY A 417 15.89 -4.07 8.84
N PRO A 418 16.48 -4.14 10.04
CA PRO A 418 16.00 -3.51 11.26
C PRO A 418 16.13 -1.98 11.22
N SER A 419 15.47 -1.32 12.18
CA SER A 419 15.57 0.12 12.40
C SER A 419 16.17 0.44 13.77
N LEU A 420 16.50 1.72 13.97
CA LEU A 420 16.98 2.22 15.24
C LEU A 420 16.38 3.61 15.51
N ARG A 421 16.32 4.02 16.78
CA ARG A 421 15.98 5.39 17.18
C ARG A 421 17.25 6.17 17.45
N ILE A 422 17.39 7.35 16.86
CA ILE A 422 18.51 8.27 17.14
C ILE A 422 18.20 8.99 18.44
N THR A 423 18.89 8.62 19.54
CA THR A 423 18.65 9.16 20.88
C THR A 423 19.59 10.31 21.25
N GLY A 424 20.69 10.47 20.52
CA GLY A 424 21.66 11.54 20.68
C GLY A 424 22.43 11.76 19.37
N SER A 425 23.32 12.73 19.31
CA SER A 425 24.10 13.04 18.10
C SER A 425 24.85 11.83 17.55
N GLN A 426 25.35 10.96 18.43
CA GLN A 426 26.03 9.70 18.06
C GLN A 426 25.45 8.49 18.78
N GLN A 427 24.29 8.60 19.42
CA GLN A 427 23.69 7.51 20.19
C GLN A 427 22.42 7.02 19.52
N PHE A 428 22.19 5.71 19.60
CA PHE A 428 20.94 5.10 19.13
C PHE A 428 20.44 4.02 20.09
N GLU A 429 19.16 3.72 19.97
CA GLU A 429 18.46 2.58 20.56
C GLU A 429 17.95 1.67 19.45
N ALA A 430 18.31 0.39 19.48
CA ALA A 430 17.89 -0.63 18.52
C ALA A 430 16.50 -1.21 18.87
N GLU A 431 15.97 -2.06 18.00
CA GLU A 431 14.64 -2.69 18.13
C GLU A 431 14.55 -3.68 19.30
N ASP A 432 15.67 -4.19 19.78
CA ASP A 432 15.75 -5.07 20.95
C ASP A 432 15.97 -4.30 22.27
N GLY A 433 15.98 -2.97 22.20
CA GLY A 433 16.25 -2.08 23.34
C GLY A 433 17.74 -1.87 23.64
N SER A 434 18.64 -2.52 22.92
CA SER A 434 20.08 -2.29 23.07
C SER A 434 20.44 -0.87 22.61
N ARG A 435 21.47 -0.29 23.24
CA ARG A 435 21.98 1.05 22.91
C ARG A 435 23.38 0.95 22.35
N GLY A 436 23.68 1.82 21.40
CA GLY A 436 24.98 1.86 20.75
C GLY A 436 25.34 3.24 20.24
N PHE A 437 26.46 3.30 19.54
CA PHE A 437 26.98 4.53 18.96
C PHE A 437 27.00 4.44 17.43
N LEU A 438 26.65 5.55 16.78
CA LEU A 438 26.77 5.72 15.34
C LEU A 438 28.22 6.00 14.95
N ASP A 439 28.68 5.48 13.83
CA ASP A 439 30.02 5.76 13.29
C ASP A 439 30.21 7.25 12.94
N ARG A 440 29.13 7.95 12.62
CA ARG A 440 29.09 9.37 12.29
C ARG A 440 27.96 10.07 13.03
N PRO A 441 28.14 11.34 13.44
CA PRO A 441 27.06 12.09 14.07
C PRO A 441 25.83 12.21 13.15
N ALA A 442 24.66 12.00 13.74
CA ALA A 442 23.40 12.23 13.07
C ALA A 442 23.09 13.73 12.97
N ALA A 443 22.37 14.13 11.93
CA ALA A 443 21.87 15.49 11.79
C ALA A 443 20.92 15.83 12.96
N ALA A 444 20.95 17.07 13.45
CA ALA A 444 20.10 17.51 14.55
C ALA A 444 18.60 17.28 14.29
N ALA A 445 18.15 17.44 13.03
CA ALA A 445 16.76 17.18 12.63
C ALA A 445 16.34 15.70 12.76
N ALA A 446 17.30 14.78 12.81
CA ALA A 446 17.03 13.35 12.93
C ALA A 446 16.94 12.87 14.40
N LEU A 447 17.26 13.73 15.38
CA LEU A 447 17.17 13.38 16.79
C LEU A 447 15.71 13.01 17.17
N GLY A 448 15.55 11.90 17.87
CA GLY A 448 14.26 11.34 18.25
C GLY A 448 13.55 10.58 17.15
N MET A 449 14.07 10.54 15.92
CA MET A 449 13.47 9.80 14.81
C MET A 449 13.91 8.34 14.78
N LEU A 450 13.02 7.48 14.29
CA LEU A 450 13.40 6.18 13.77
C LEU A 450 14.19 6.38 12.47
N ALA A 451 15.23 5.58 12.29
CA ALA A 451 16.04 5.56 11.08
C ALA A 451 16.32 4.12 10.62
N ALA A 452 16.33 3.91 9.33
CA ALA A 452 16.70 2.63 8.71
C ALA A 452 17.98 2.79 7.88
N PRO A 453 18.78 1.72 7.67
CA PRO A 453 19.85 1.75 6.71
C PRO A 453 19.33 2.07 5.31
N GLY A 454 19.94 3.04 4.65
CA GLY A 454 19.58 3.49 3.31
C GLY A 454 20.80 3.56 2.39
N PRO A 455 20.63 3.93 1.13
CA PRO A 455 21.71 3.94 0.13
C PRO A 455 22.81 4.99 0.41
N ALA A 456 22.47 6.05 1.14
CA ALA A 456 23.38 7.14 1.49
C ALA A 456 23.71 7.21 3.00
N GLY A 457 23.43 6.14 3.74
CA GLY A 457 23.57 6.09 5.20
C GLY A 457 22.23 5.89 5.90
N LEU A 458 22.05 6.47 7.08
CA LEU A 458 20.78 6.37 7.80
C LEU A 458 19.71 7.24 7.15
N LEU A 459 18.53 6.66 6.94
CA LEU A 459 17.32 7.31 6.44
C LEU A 459 16.36 7.52 7.63
N PRO A 460 16.24 8.73 8.18
CA PRO A 460 15.23 9.03 9.21
C PRO A 460 13.84 8.99 8.58
N PHE A 461 12.83 8.41 9.29
CA PHE A 461 11.53 8.21 8.67
C PHE A 461 10.31 8.44 9.57
N ASP A 462 10.39 8.21 10.90
CA ASP A 462 9.22 8.35 11.78
C ASP A 462 9.62 8.83 13.18
N ARG A 463 8.71 9.55 13.86
CA ARG A 463 8.87 10.00 15.26
C ARG A 463 7.86 9.38 16.21
N ARG A 464 6.78 8.83 15.69
CA ARG A 464 5.59 8.42 16.45
C ARG A 464 5.75 7.06 17.11
N ASN A 465 6.37 6.12 16.40
CA ASN A 465 6.53 4.75 16.88
C ASN A 465 7.88 4.56 17.57
N SER A 466 7.93 3.71 18.61
CA SER A 466 9.18 3.20 19.14
C SER A 466 9.83 2.19 18.19
N PRO A 467 11.13 1.86 18.34
CA PRO A 467 11.76 0.81 17.52
C PRO A 467 11.03 -0.53 17.60
N ALA A 468 10.60 -0.93 18.80
CA ALA A 468 9.87 -2.19 19.02
C ALA A 468 8.46 -2.17 18.41
N GLU A 469 7.72 -1.07 18.53
CA GLU A 469 6.41 -0.92 17.89
C GLU A 469 6.52 -1.00 16.37
N TRP A 470 7.47 -0.28 15.76
CA TRP A 470 7.68 -0.35 14.33
C TRP A 470 8.04 -1.76 13.86
N ARG A 471 8.93 -2.45 14.60
CA ARG A 471 9.25 -3.85 14.31
C ARG A 471 8.00 -4.74 14.34
N ALA A 472 7.15 -4.57 15.35
CA ALA A 472 5.90 -5.35 15.47
C ALA A 472 4.95 -5.07 14.29
N ILE A 473 4.76 -3.81 13.91
CA ILE A 473 3.94 -3.39 12.76
C ILE A 473 4.50 -3.98 11.46
N ARG A 474 5.80 -3.82 11.22
CA ARG A 474 6.50 -4.33 10.02
C ARG A 474 6.37 -5.84 9.87
N LEU A 475 6.52 -6.59 10.97
CA LEU A 475 6.35 -8.04 10.95
C LEU A 475 4.90 -8.47 10.68
N ARG A 476 3.90 -7.76 11.25
CA ARG A 476 2.48 -7.99 10.93
C ARG A 476 2.18 -7.73 9.47
N LEU A 477 2.71 -6.65 8.89
CA LEU A 477 2.56 -6.35 7.47
C LEU A 477 3.19 -7.46 6.60
N LYS A 478 4.39 -7.93 6.94
CA LYS A 478 5.04 -9.05 6.26
C LYS A 478 4.21 -10.33 6.36
N GLN A 479 3.64 -10.63 7.51
CA GLN A 479 2.75 -11.79 7.71
C GLN A 479 1.49 -11.66 6.86
N ALA A 480 0.82 -10.50 6.91
CA ALA A 480 -0.43 -10.26 6.20
C ALA A 480 -0.27 -10.29 4.67
N VAL A 481 0.88 -9.88 4.15
CA VAL A 481 1.17 -9.89 2.70
C VAL A 481 1.73 -11.25 2.28
N PHE A 482 2.83 -11.69 2.87
CA PHE A 482 3.60 -12.80 2.32
C PHE A 482 3.18 -14.17 2.86
N ALA A 483 2.93 -14.29 4.18
CA ALA A 483 2.48 -15.58 4.72
C ALA A 483 1.07 -15.92 4.24
N ALA A 484 0.16 -14.94 4.23
CA ALA A 484 -1.20 -15.14 3.73
C ALA A 484 -1.21 -15.54 2.24
N ASN A 485 -0.41 -14.85 1.40
CA ASN A 485 -0.34 -15.18 -0.02
C ASN A 485 0.38 -16.50 -0.31
N LEU A 486 1.42 -16.84 0.45
CA LEU A 486 2.05 -18.16 0.37
C LEU A 486 1.02 -19.27 0.67
N LEU A 487 0.23 -19.13 1.76
CA LEU A 487 -0.80 -20.10 2.13
C LEU A 487 -1.91 -20.21 1.08
N ARG A 488 -2.31 -19.09 0.47
CA ARG A 488 -3.24 -19.11 -0.67
C ARG A 488 -2.69 -19.94 -1.83
N ALA A 489 -1.42 -19.72 -2.18
CA ALA A 489 -0.78 -20.34 -3.34
C ALA A 489 -0.46 -21.82 -3.13
N VAL A 490 -0.04 -22.23 -1.93
CA VAL A 490 0.21 -23.65 -1.63
C VAL A 490 -1.06 -24.44 -1.34
N GLY A 491 -2.17 -23.75 -1.07
CA GLY A 491 -3.46 -24.35 -0.71
C GLY A 491 -3.50 -24.91 0.72
N PRO A 492 -4.67 -25.40 1.15
CA PRO A 492 -4.90 -25.81 2.55
C PRO A 492 -4.09 -27.02 2.98
N ALA A 493 -3.68 -27.89 2.04
CA ALA A 493 -2.86 -29.07 2.35
C ALA A 493 -1.37 -28.74 2.52
N GLY A 494 -0.94 -27.60 1.96
CA GLY A 494 0.48 -27.24 1.93
C GLY A 494 1.38 -28.25 1.19
N PRO A 495 2.70 -28.03 1.13
CA PRO A 495 3.63 -29.04 0.67
C PRO A 495 3.63 -30.23 1.64
N PRO A 496 3.66 -31.49 1.12
CA PRO A 496 3.65 -32.66 1.99
C PRO A 496 4.92 -32.75 2.87
N PRO A 497 4.84 -33.39 4.04
CA PRO A 497 5.99 -33.61 4.91
C PRO A 497 7.15 -34.26 4.15
N GLY A 498 8.40 -33.87 4.46
CA GLY A 498 9.61 -34.34 3.79
C GLY A 498 9.89 -33.64 2.44
N ARG A 499 8.97 -32.79 1.94
CA ARG A 499 9.20 -32.01 0.74
C ARG A 499 10.23 -30.89 1.01
N GLN A 500 11.12 -30.69 0.07
CA GLN A 500 12.04 -29.53 0.08
C GLN A 500 11.35 -28.31 -0.54
N VAL A 501 11.52 -27.15 0.10
CA VAL A 501 11.06 -25.85 -0.42
C VAL A 501 12.26 -24.92 -0.59
N LEU A 502 12.46 -24.43 -1.81
CA LEU A 502 13.49 -23.45 -2.14
C LEU A 502 12.85 -22.07 -2.30
N ILE A 503 13.23 -21.10 -1.46
CA ILE A 503 12.72 -19.74 -1.52
C ILE A 503 13.72 -18.88 -2.29
N VAL A 504 13.27 -18.30 -3.41
CA VAL A 504 14.08 -17.48 -4.32
C VAL A 504 13.39 -16.12 -4.56
N GLY A 505 13.98 -15.30 -5.42
CA GLY A 505 13.49 -13.97 -5.75
C GLY A 505 14.09 -12.86 -4.90
N GLY A 506 13.82 -11.61 -5.26
CA GLY A 506 14.43 -10.44 -4.62
C GLY A 506 14.17 -10.32 -3.13
N PRO A 507 12.91 -10.35 -2.68
CA PRO A 507 12.52 -10.28 -1.28
C PRO A 507 13.05 -11.43 -0.40
N ALA A 508 13.39 -12.59 -0.97
CA ALA A 508 14.02 -13.69 -0.21
C ALA A 508 15.35 -13.29 0.48
N GLY A 509 15.94 -12.15 0.11
CA GLY A 509 17.11 -11.58 0.78
C GLY A 509 16.82 -10.92 2.12
N ASP A 510 15.56 -10.70 2.48
CA ASP A 510 15.13 -10.15 3.78
C ASP A 510 14.95 -11.30 4.78
N ASP A 511 15.81 -11.35 5.81
CA ASP A 511 15.82 -12.44 6.80
C ASP A 511 14.55 -12.48 7.66
N GLU A 512 13.92 -11.31 7.93
CA GLU A 512 12.63 -11.27 8.61
C GLU A 512 11.54 -11.89 7.76
N LEU A 513 11.53 -11.55 6.46
CA LEU A 513 10.58 -12.14 5.51
C LEU A 513 10.78 -13.64 5.38
N LEU A 514 12.05 -14.08 5.23
CA LEU A 514 12.35 -15.51 5.18
C LEU A 514 11.81 -16.22 6.42
N GLY A 515 12.04 -15.66 7.62
CA GLY A 515 11.50 -16.19 8.87
C GLY A 515 9.97 -16.21 8.92
N VAL A 516 9.29 -15.23 8.32
CA VAL A 516 7.82 -15.21 8.19
C VAL A 516 7.33 -16.35 7.29
N LEU A 517 7.95 -16.53 6.13
CA LEU A 517 7.59 -17.61 5.20
C LEU A 517 7.85 -19.00 5.79
N LEU A 518 8.99 -19.19 6.44
CA LEU A 518 9.34 -20.47 7.07
C LEU A 518 8.34 -20.88 8.16
N ARG A 519 7.86 -19.93 8.95
CA ARG A 519 6.84 -20.19 9.98
C ARG A 519 5.44 -20.43 9.41
N ALA A 520 5.17 -20.02 8.18
CA ALA A 520 3.89 -20.27 7.51
C ALA A 520 3.82 -21.67 6.87
N LEU A 521 4.96 -22.30 6.61
CA LEU A 521 5.00 -23.65 6.04
C LEU A 521 4.65 -24.71 7.10
N PRO A 522 4.04 -25.84 6.69
CA PRO A 522 3.72 -26.95 7.59
C PRO A 522 4.97 -27.57 8.23
N ASP A 523 4.76 -28.19 9.39
CA ASP A 523 5.82 -28.97 10.05
C ASP A 523 6.31 -30.13 9.17
N GLY A 524 7.60 -30.46 9.29
CA GLY A 524 8.24 -31.52 8.52
C GLY A 524 8.65 -31.15 7.11
N VAL A 525 8.45 -29.89 6.69
CA VAL A 525 8.98 -29.35 5.43
C VAL A 525 10.40 -28.83 5.66
N THR A 526 11.34 -29.19 4.77
CA THR A 526 12.69 -28.62 4.79
C THR A 526 12.71 -27.41 3.86
N ALA A 527 12.85 -26.20 4.40
CA ALA A 527 12.80 -25.00 3.60
C ALA A 527 14.02 -24.08 3.83
N GLY A 528 14.42 -23.35 2.79
CA GLY A 528 15.52 -22.41 2.88
C GLY A 528 15.70 -21.55 1.65
N ARG A 529 16.59 -20.54 1.76
CA ARG A 529 16.94 -19.66 0.65
C ARG A 529 17.77 -20.39 -0.38
N GLY A 530 17.38 -20.30 -1.66
CA GLY A 530 18.15 -20.85 -2.77
C GLY A 530 19.47 -20.11 -2.98
N ASN A 531 20.54 -20.86 -3.26
CA ASN A 531 21.83 -20.32 -3.70
C ASN A 531 22.02 -20.62 -5.20
N VAL A 532 21.23 -19.91 -6.00
CA VAL A 532 21.12 -20.09 -7.45
C VAL A 532 22.47 -19.97 -8.15
N GLY A 533 22.75 -20.89 -9.07
CA GLY A 533 24.03 -20.99 -9.77
C GLY A 533 25.16 -21.64 -8.95
N GLY A 534 24.88 -22.09 -7.73
CA GLY A 534 25.93 -22.67 -6.86
C GLY A 534 26.48 -24.00 -7.33
N THR A 535 25.80 -24.75 -8.21
CA THR A 535 26.30 -25.98 -8.84
C THR A 535 27.00 -25.73 -10.18
N LEU A 536 26.91 -24.52 -10.72
CA LEU A 536 27.52 -24.16 -12.00
C LEU A 536 28.97 -23.69 -11.79
N PRO A 537 29.83 -23.88 -12.78
CA PRO A 537 31.14 -23.25 -12.77
C PRO A 537 31.03 -21.73 -12.76
N GLY A 538 31.77 -21.08 -11.87
CA GLY A 538 31.74 -19.63 -11.70
C GLY A 538 31.34 -19.22 -10.30
N ARG A 539 31.00 -17.92 -10.15
CA ARG A 539 30.50 -17.38 -8.90
C ARG A 539 28.98 -17.54 -8.84
N PRO A 540 28.39 -18.04 -7.75
CA PRO A 540 26.94 -18.15 -7.63
C PRO A 540 26.22 -16.83 -7.89
N ALA A 541 25.05 -16.91 -8.52
CA ALA A 541 24.20 -15.76 -8.78
C ALA A 541 23.46 -15.29 -7.50
N GLY A 542 23.15 -16.24 -6.61
CA GLY A 542 22.35 -16.01 -5.40
C GLY A 542 20.85 -16.03 -5.68
N HIS A 543 20.05 -16.00 -4.62
CA HIS A 543 18.59 -16.22 -4.61
C HIS A 543 17.80 -15.38 -5.62
N ARG A 544 18.29 -14.20 -5.96
CA ARG A 544 17.58 -13.20 -6.76
C ARG A 544 17.42 -13.57 -8.23
N TYR A 545 18.41 -14.21 -8.81
CA TYR A 545 18.52 -14.39 -10.25
C TYR A 545 17.95 -15.72 -10.77
N ALA A 546 16.98 -16.30 -10.06
CA ALA A 546 16.44 -17.61 -10.42
C ALA A 546 15.80 -17.60 -11.81
N ALA A 547 14.88 -16.68 -12.10
CA ALA A 547 14.23 -16.56 -13.38
C ALA A 547 15.21 -16.22 -14.51
N ALA A 548 16.07 -15.22 -14.31
CA ALA A 548 17.06 -14.83 -15.32
C ALA A 548 18.05 -15.97 -15.65
N LEU A 549 18.54 -16.71 -14.65
CA LEU A 549 19.41 -17.85 -14.89
C LEU A 549 18.68 -19.00 -15.57
N GLY A 550 17.43 -19.29 -15.17
CA GLY A 550 16.63 -20.33 -15.78
C GLY A 550 16.33 -20.06 -17.26
N LEU A 551 16.05 -18.80 -17.63
CA LEU A 551 15.88 -18.37 -19.02
C LEU A 551 17.17 -18.60 -19.84
N ALA A 552 18.32 -18.26 -19.27
CA ALA A 552 19.61 -18.50 -19.93
C ALA A 552 19.91 -20.00 -20.09
N LEU A 553 19.59 -20.82 -19.08
CA LEU A 553 19.79 -22.29 -19.15
C LEU A 553 18.85 -22.93 -20.16
N ALA A 554 17.59 -22.52 -20.23
CA ALA A 554 16.66 -23.03 -21.23
C ALA A 554 17.13 -22.72 -22.66
N LEU A 555 17.64 -21.51 -22.91
CA LEU A 555 18.19 -21.13 -24.20
C LEU A 555 19.46 -21.90 -24.52
N ALA A 556 20.39 -22.06 -23.56
CA ALA A 556 21.63 -22.84 -23.75
C ALA A 556 21.35 -24.31 -24.11
N ALA A 557 20.29 -24.89 -23.52
CA ALA A 557 19.90 -26.28 -23.83
C ALA A 557 19.37 -26.46 -25.27
N VAL A 558 18.78 -25.42 -25.88
CA VAL A 558 18.30 -25.41 -27.26
C VAL A 558 19.47 -25.13 -28.22
N ALA A 559 20.31 -24.14 -27.89
CA ALA A 559 21.44 -23.72 -28.72
C ALA A 559 22.60 -24.77 -28.78
N GLY A 560 22.63 -25.70 -27.82
CA GLY A 560 23.61 -26.80 -27.77
C GLY A 560 23.17 -28.06 -28.52
N ARG A 561 21.96 -28.06 -29.10
CA ARG A 561 21.45 -29.10 -29.99
C ARG A 561 21.68 -28.75 -31.45
#